data_f208ace2f6e63153bf7ea5afde4059b4
#
_entry.id   f208ace2f6e63153bf7ea5afde4059b4
#
_cell.length_a   1.000
_cell.length_b   1.000
_cell.length_c   1.000
_cell.angle_alpha   90.00
_cell.angle_beta   90.00
_cell.angle_gamma   90.00
#
_symmetry.space_group_name_H-M   'P 1'
#
loop_
_entity.id
_entity.type
_entity.pdbx_description
1 polymer ?
#
loop_
_entity_poly.entity_id
_entity_poly.type
_entity_poly.pdbx_seq_one_letter_code
_entity_poly.pdbx_strand_id
1 'polypeptide(L)'
;MVHVSPNRNNLRFAIIKTKKDAMFAELDWLVHHIKEKGDLTDKTIVFCSTMNDIPCVVNYLMMKLGKHELCEQPNCLIGIYHSSSWPHCKNRIVQSFRGEGKVRVVVASSALSMGVNCPDIWYILNWGPARSLLDQHQEAGRAGRDGFHSQVLIIYHGHQLSHSEEDIKAMVKGNGCLRVAAYKPIDECIQPQEPGHSCCSFCSSRCSCGQCELTKPLFEQFKQGEGGATRNFLLTRSVSNQDKLDLTDSLMEVKDSLNKSNSVFDDISCHGFSDQVVQDVVANCHRLFTVNDILELCPTFSLVHALKVLELILELFLDIPNFDEFLDIMRFEECSASNDLSHLLRDVTLLGDSPESTDGEDEEVVEVL
;
A
#
# COMPACT_ATOMS: atom_id res chain seq x y z
N MET A 1 11.10 36.11 14.61
CA MET A 1 10.84 34.72 14.21
C MET A 1 10.86 34.68 12.70
N VAL A 2 11.75 33.93 12.06
CA VAL A 2 11.76 33.79 10.59
C VAL A 2 10.73 32.73 10.24
N HIS A 3 9.63 33.15 9.59
CA HIS A 3 8.58 32.23 9.11
C HIS A 3 9.00 31.74 7.72
N VAL A 4 9.41 30.47 7.61
CA VAL A 4 9.73 29.85 6.33
C VAL A 4 8.54 29.00 5.93
N SER A 5 7.88 29.34 4.80
CA SER A 5 6.80 28.55 4.25
C SER A 5 7.28 27.14 3.88
N PRO A 6 6.57 26.06 4.25
CA PRO A 6 6.88 24.72 3.82
C PRO A 6 6.46 24.46 2.36
N ASN A 7 5.86 25.42 1.69
CA ASN A 7 5.43 25.31 0.30
C ASN A 7 6.62 25.11 -0.64
N ARG A 8 6.49 24.12 -1.53
CA ARG A 8 7.51 23.77 -2.51
C ARG A 8 6.95 23.94 -3.92
N ASN A 9 7.50 24.90 -4.67
CA ASN A 9 6.99 25.29 -5.98
C ASN A 9 7.15 24.19 -7.05
N ASN A 10 8.05 23.24 -6.83
CA ASN A 10 8.26 22.12 -7.75
C ASN A 10 7.28 20.96 -7.56
N LEU A 11 6.35 21.04 -6.60
CA LEU A 11 5.30 20.03 -6.41
C LEU A 11 4.01 20.46 -7.11
N ARG A 12 3.42 19.59 -7.91
CA ARG A 12 2.08 19.76 -8.48
C ARG A 12 1.10 18.82 -7.78
N PHE A 13 -0.06 19.33 -7.40
CA PHE A 13 -1.09 18.57 -6.70
C PHE A 13 -2.23 18.16 -7.64
N ALA A 14 -2.70 16.92 -7.51
CA ALA A 14 -3.87 16.45 -8.22
C ALA A 14 -4.75 15.57 -7.33
N ILE A 15 -6.03 15.55 -7.62
CA ILE A 15 -7.01 14.70 -6.94
C ILE A 15 -7.86 13.99 -7.97
N ILE A 16 -8.00 12.68 -7.81
CA ILE A 16 -8.89 11.83 -8.60
C ILE A 16 -9.90 11.20 -7.65
N LYS A 17 -11.17 11.57 -7.82
CA LYS A 17 -12.28 10.88 -7.17
C LYS A 17 -12.83 9.83 -8.12
N THR A 18 -12.91 8.60 -7.66
CA THR A 18 -13.41 7.48 -8.46
C THR A 18 -14.42 6.65 -7.66
N LYS A 19 -14.98 5.61 -8.28
CA LYS A 19 -15.76 4.59 -7.57
C LYS A 19 -14.81 3.54 -7.00
N LYS A 20 -15.26 2.82 -5.98
CA LYS A 20 -14.45 1.77 -5.33
C LYS A 20 -13.99 0.70 -6.33
N ASP A 21 -14.91 0.20 -7.14
CA ASP A 21 -14.71 -0.83 -8.16
C ASP A 21 -13.81 -0.38 -9.33
N ALA A 22 -13.68 0.92 -9.57
CA ALA A 22 -12.84 1.50 -10.62
C ALA A 22 -11.50 2.04 -10.13
N MET A 23 -11.25 2.01 -8.82
CA MET A 23 -10.11 2.70 -8.23
C MET A 23 -8.77 2.12 -8.70
N PHE A 24 -8.66 0.79 -8.80
CA PHE A 24 -7.43 0.15 -9.26
C PHE A 24 -7.04 0.52 -10.69
N ALA A 25 -8.02 0.76 -11.57
CA ALA A 25 -7.75 1.19 -12.94
C ALA A 25 -7.01 2.56 -13.01
N GLU A 26 -7.10 3.36 -11.95
CA GLU A 26 -6.33 4.61 -11.85
C GLU A 26 -4.81 4.37 -11.70
N LEU A 27 -4.36 3.13 -11.53
CA LEU A 27 -2.95 2.73 -11.53
C LEU A 27 -2.47 2.21 -12.89
N ASP A 28 -3.34 2.05 -13.89
CA ASP A 28 -2.96 1.47 -15.20
C ASP A 28 -1.89 2.28 -15.93
N TRP A 29 -1.87 3.60 -15.75
CA TRP A 29 -0.79 4.45 -16.28
C TRP A 29 0.58 4.09 -15.67
N LEU A 30 0.63 3.75 -14.37
CA LEU A 30 1.87 3.35 -13.70
C LEU A 30 2.34 1.98 -14.20
N VAL A 31 1.41 1.04 -14.40
CA VAL A 31 1.72 -0.26 -15.03
C VAL A 31 2.30 -0.07 -16.43
N HIS A 32 1.68 0.79 -17.25
CA HIS A 32 2.18 1.11 -18.58
C HIS A 32 3.57 1.73 -18.53
N HIS A 33 3.79 2.68 -17.63
CA HIS A 33 5.08 3.33 -17.43
C HIS A 33 6.19 2.35 -17.01
N ILE A 34 5.87 1.40 -16.13
CA ILE A 34 6.81 0.33 -15.74
C ILE A 34 7.15 -0.55 -16.95
N LYS A 35 6.14 -0.97 -17.73
CA LYS A 35 6.38 -1.81 -18.93
C LYS A 35 7.22 -1.10 -19.99
N GLU A 36 7.00 0.20 -20.16
CA GLU A 36 7.72 1.00 -21.16
C GLU A 36 9.15 1.32 -20.74
N LYS A 37 9.38 1.70 -19.48
CA LYS A 37 10.65 2.24 -18.99
C LYS A 37 11.52 1.22 -18.25
N GLY A 38 10.95 0.14 -17.72
CA GLY A 38 11.68 -0.84 -16.94
C GLY A 38 12.47 -0.21 -15.80
N ASP A 39 13.78 -0.47 -15.75
CA ASP A 39 14.70 0.09 -14.75
C ASP A 39 14.80 1.64 -14.77
N LEU A 40 14.33 2.28 -15.82
CA LEU A 40 14.29 3.73 -15.95
C LEU A 40 12.94 4.32 -15.53
N THR A 41 12.05 3.52 -14.96
CA THR A 41 10.78 3.99 -14.41
C THR A 41 11.03 5.08 -13.37
N ASP A 42 10.27 6.16 -13.45
CA ASP A 42 10.35 7.27 -12.50
C ASP A 42 9.97 6.79 -11.09
N LYS A 43 10.80 7.12 -10.11
CA LYS A 43 10.60 6.68 -8.74
C LYS A 43 9.26 7.16 -8.19
N THR A 44 8.48 6.19 -7.72
CA THR A 44 7.11 6.39 -7.26
C THR A 44 6.93 5.79 -5.88
N ILE A 45 6.26 6.52 -4.98
CA ILE A 45 5.77 5.96 -3.71
C ILE A 45 4.24 5.96 -3.75
N VAL A 46 3.64 4.82 -3.41
CA VAL A 46 2.19 4.68 -3.20
C VAL A 46 1.95 4.55 -1.71
N PHE A 47 1.47 5.62 -1.08
CA PHE A 47 1.05 5.59 0.33
C PHE A 47 -0.36 5.02 0.45
N CYS A 48 -0.51 3.92 1.17
CA CYS A 48 -1.79 3.29 1.42
C CYS A 48 -2.36 3.72 2.78
N SER A 49 -3.64 4.08 2.80
CA SER A 49 -4.35 4.52 4.02
C SER A 49 -4.50 3.40 5.04
N THR A 50 -4.61 2.15 4.58
CA THR A 50 -4.74 0.96 5.44
C THR A 50 -3.69 -0.09 5.10
N MET A 51 -3.39 -0.96 6.07
CA MET A 51 -2.46 -2.08 5.87
C MET A 51 -2.99 -3.07 4.84
N ASN A 52 -4.30 -3.27 4.74
CA ASN A 52 -4.93 -4.17 3.78
C ASN A 52 -4.86 -3.64 2.33
N ASP A 53 -4.72 -2.34 2.14
CA ASP A 53 -4.57 -1.77 0.79
C ASP A 53 -3.22 -2.12 0.16
N ILE A 54 -2.17 -2.28 0.97
CA ILE A 54 -0.80 -2.55 0.50
C ILE A 54 -0.76 -3.81 -0.37
N PRO A 55 -1.13 -5.01 0.14
CA PRO A 55 -1.13 -6.23 -0.66
C PRO A 55 -2.09 -6.16 -1.86
N CYS A 56 -3.23 -5.48 -1.72
CA CYS A 56 -4.17 -5.33 -2.83
C CYS A 56 -3.56 -4.52 -3.98
N VAL A 57 -2.89 -3.42 -3.66
CA VAL A 57 -2.20 -2.57 -4.66
C VAL A 57 -1.04 -3.34 -5.30
N VAL A 58 -0.20 -4.02 -4.51
CA VAL A 58 0.93 -4.81 -5.02
C VAL A 58 0.44 -5.93 -5.92
N ASN A 59 -0.54 -6.71 -5.47
CA ASN A 59 -1.11 -7.81 -6.24
C ASN A 59 -1.73 -7.32 -7.56
N TYR A 60 -2.43 -6.18 -7.56
CA TYR A 60 -2.95 -5.56 -8.78
C TYR A 60 -1.83 -5.21 -9.76
N LEU A 61 -0.78 -4.53 -9.29
CA LEU A 61 0.36 -4.15 -10.12
C LEU A 61 1.04 -5.39 -10.70
N MET A 62 1.33 -6.42 -9.89
CA MET A 62 1.97 -7.66 -10.30
C MET A 62 1.12 -8.42 -11.34
N MET A 63 -0.17 -8.55 -11.10
CA MET A 63 -1.09 -9.20 -12.04
C MET A 63 -1.15 -8.46 -13.39
N LYS A 64 -1.23 -7.13 -13.38
CA LYS A 64 -1.28 -6.31 -14.60
C LYS A 64 0.06 -6.26 -15.34
N LEU A 65 1.18 -6.35 -14.66
CA LEU A 65 2.51 -6.48 -15.28
C LEU A 65 2.62 -7.81 -16.04
N GLY A 66 1.95 -8.87 -15.58
CA GLY A 66 2.01 -10.19 -16.18
C GLY A 66 3.38 -10.85 -15.98
N LYS A 67 3.66 -11.95 -16.66
CA LYS A 67 4.98 -12.62 -16.63
C LYS A 67 6.02 -11.71 -17.26
N HIS A 68 6.66 -10.88 -16.44
CA HIS A 68 7.65 -9.91 -16.87
C HIS A 68 8.92 -10.05 -16.03
N GLU A 69 10.09 -10.03 -16.66
CA GLU A 69 11.42 -10.11 -16.02
C GLU A 69 11.61 -9.10 -14.88
N LEU A 70 10.88 -7.97 -14.93
CA LEU A 70 10.95 -6.88 -13.94
C LEU A 70 10.18 -7.18 -12.63
N CYS A 71 9.45 -8.29 -12.58
CA CYS A 71 8.76 -8.77 -11.39
C CYS A 71 9.57 -9.82 -10.63
N GLU A 72 10.54 -10.47 -11.28
CA GLU A 72 11.33 -11.55 -10.70
C GLU A 72 12.43 -11.02 -9.76
N GLN A 73 12.65 -11.70 -8.64
CA GLN A 73 13.77 -11.41 -7.76
C GLN A 73 15.10 -11.86 -8.42
N PRO A 74 16.21 -11.10 -8.33
CA PRO A 74 16.38 -9.83 -7.59
C PRO A 74 15.99 -8.56 -8.37
N ASN A 75 15.37 -8.68 -9.54
CA ASN A 75 15.10 -7.57 -10.45
C ASN A 75 13.75 -6.88 -10.21
N CYS A 76 12.99 -7.30 -9.18
CA CYS A 76 11.69 -6.74 -8.92
C CYS A 76 11.74 -5.22 -8.69
N LEU A 77 10.95 -4.50 -9.51
CA LEU A 77 10.86 -3.03 -9.43
C LEU A 77 9.92 -2.55 -8.33
N ILE A 78 9.12 -3.44 -7.74
CA ILE A 78 8.13 -3.12 -6.71
C ILE A 78 8.65 -3.58 -5.36
N GLY A 79 8.61 -2.69 -4.38
CA GLY A 79 8.96 -2.96 -2.99
C GLY A 79 7.81 -2.64 -2.04
N ILE A 80 7.76 -3.31 -0.91
CA ILE A 80 6.78 -3.09 0.16
C ILE A 80 7.48 -2.48 1.39
N TYR A 81 6.85 -1.47 2.01
CA TYR A 81 7.36 -0.88 3.23
C TYR A 81 6.22 -0.53 4.20
N HIS A 82 6.18 -1.15 5.36
CA HIS A 82 5.18 -0.83 6.40
C HIS A 82 5.76 -0.94 7.82
N SER A 83 4.99 -0.53 8.81
CA SER A 83 5.44 -0.46 10.21
C SER A 83 5.88 -1.82 10.75
N SER A 84 5.18 -2.88 10.36
CA SER A 84 5.44 -4.26 10.81
C SER A 84 6.58 -4.95 10.03
N SER A 85 7.08 -4.35 8.92
CA SER A 85 8.24 -4.91 8.19
C SER A 85 9.48 -4.90 9.06
N TRP A 86 10.28 -5.97 8.96
CA TRP A 86 11.53 -6.10 9.71
C TRP A 86 12.56 -5.03 9.35
N PRO A 87 13.42 -4.61 10.30
CA PRO A 87 14.40 -3.57 10.04
C PRO A 87 15.32 -3.84 8.85
N HIS A 88 15.74 -5.10 8.65
CA HIS A 88 16.60 -5.46 7.51
C HIS A 88 15.86 -5.39 6.17
N CYS A 89 14.56 -5.80 6.11
CA CYS A 89 13.74 -5.65 4.92
C CYS A 89 13.52 -4.16 4.59
N LYS A 90 13.19 -3.35 5.60
CA LYS A 90 13.09 -1.89 5.44
C LYS A 90 14.37 -1.29 4.87
N ASN A 91 15.53 -1.65 5.45
CA ASN A 91 16.83 -1.18 4.99
C ASN A 91 17.11 -1.59 3.55
N ARG A 92 16.85 -2.85 3.19
CA ARG A 92 17.04 -3.36 1.82
C ARG A 92 16.21 -2.58 0.81
N ILE A 93 14.90 -2.40 1.07
CA ILE A 93 14.01 -1.65 0.18
C ILE A 93 14.48 -0.20 0.05
N VAL A 94 14.83 0.46 1.16
CA VAL A 94 15.31 1.84 1.16
C VAL A 94 16.63 1.97 0.38
N GLN A 95 17.59 1.07 0.57
CA GLN A 95 18.87 1.07 -0.17
C GLN A 95 18.61 0.86 -1.67
N SER A 96 17.81 -0.16 -2.02
CA SER A 96 17.46 -0.43 -3.41
C SER A 96 16.76 0.78 -4.06
N PHE A 97 15.82 1.41 -3.36
CA PHE A 97 15.09 2.58 -3.85
C PHE A 97 15.94 3.84 -3.96
N ARG A 98 17.00 3.99 -3.14
CA ARG A 98 17.94 5.12 -3.22
C ARG A 98 18.83 5.13 -4.46
N GLY A 99 18.91 4.05 -5.21
CA GLY A 99 19.70 3.96 -6.44
C GLY A 99 20.72 2.84 -6.47
N GLU A 100 20.90 2.10 -5.37
CA GLU A 100 21.82 0.96 -5.28
C GLU A 100 21.19 -0.32 -5.84
N GLY A 101 19.88 -0.31 -6.13
CA GLY A 101 19.13 -1.46 -6.61
C GLY A 101 18.06 -1.12 -7.67
N LYS A 102 17.21 -2.09 -7.94
CA LYS A 102 16.22 -2.06 -9.03
C LYS A 102 14.86 -1.46 -8.65
N VAL A 103 14.53 -1.38 -7.36
CA VAL A 103 13.21 -0.89 -6.90
C VAL A 103 12.96 0.53 -7.42
N ARG A 104 11.81 0.71 -8.06
CA ARG A 104 11.33 1.98 -8.63
C ARG A 104 9.98 2.39 -8.07
N VAL A 105 9.18 1.43 -7.63
CA VAL A 105 7.87 1.68 -7.02
C VAL A 105 7.87 1.10 -5.62
N VAL A 106 7.55 1.92 -4.61
CA VAL A 106 7.39 1.45 -3.23
C VAL A 106 5.95 1.64 -2.82
N VAL A 107 5.28 0.54 -2.45
CA VAL A 107 3.94 0.56 -1.86
C VAL A 107 4.11 0.54 -0.34
N ALA A 108 3.59 1.55 0.34
CA ALA A 108 3.95 1.78 1.74
C ALA A 108 2.78 2.26 2.59
N SER A 109 2.88 2.03 3.91
CA SER A 109 2.11 2.79 4.90
C SER A 109 2.76 4.15 5.18
N SER A 110 2.09 5.01 5.93
CA SER A 110 2.62 6.30 6.41
C SER A 110 3.95 6.17 7.17
N ALA A 111 4.33 4.97 7.65
CA ALA A 111 5.62 4.71 8.30
C ALA A 111 6.82 5.10 7.42
N LEU A 112 6.71 5.02 6.09
CA LEU A 112 7.76 5.47 5.17
C LEU A 112 7.94 7.00 5.18
N SER A 113 6.93 7.76 5.57
CA SER A 113 7.00 9.21 5.65
C SER A 113 8.00 9.71 6.71
N MET A 114 8.46 8.83 7.63
CA MET A 114 9.45 9.15 8.63
C MET A 114 10.81 8.49 8.28
N GLY A 115 11.83 9.29 8.02
CA GLY A 115 13.23 8.83 7.99
C GLY A 115 13.83 8.44 6.63
N VAL A 116 13.07 8.31 5.55
CA VAL A 116 13.64 7.99 4.24
C VAL A 116 13.96 9.26 3.45
N ASN A 117 15.24 9.40 3.05
CA ASN A 117 15.68 10.47 2.18
C ASN A 117 16.08 9.93 0.81
N CYS A 118 15.16 10.03 -0.15
CA CYS A 118 15.37 9.78 -1.57
C CYS A 118 15.10 11.09 -2.30
N PRO A 119 16.09 11.71 -2.97
CA PRO A 119 15.92 13.04 -3.56
C PRO A 119 15.07 13.03 -4.83
N ASP A 120 15.11 11.96 -5.61
CA ASP A 120 14.66 11.81 -6.99
C ASP A 120 13.29 11.11 -7.11
N ILE A 121 12.37 11.37 -6.19
CA ILE A 121 11.01 10.83 -6.27
C ILE A 121 10.14 11.76 -7.11
N TRP A 122 9.60 11.23 -8.23
CA TRP A 122 8.77 11.96 -9.18
C TRP A 122 7.29 11.94 -8.85
N TYR A 123 6.81 10.81 -8.30
CA TYR A 123 5.39 10.61 -8.00
C TYR A 123 5.18 10.19 -6.56
N ILE A 124 4.29 10.90 -5.87
CA ILE A 124 3.65 10.45 -4.64
C ILE A 124 2.19 10.19 -4.96
N LEU A 125 1.74 8.97 -4.77
CA LEU A 125 0.35 8.56 -4.89
C LEU A 125 -0.19 8.26 -3.51
N ASN A 126 -1.25 8.93 -3.12
CA ASN A 126 -2.00 8.60 -1.93
C ASN A 126 -3.19 7.72 -2.32
N TRP A 127 -3.14 6.45 -1.93
CA TRP A 127 -4.22 5.47 -2.09
C TRP A 127 -5.21 5.62 -0.93
N GLY A 128 -6.16 6.52 -1.13
CA GLY A 128 -6.94 7.15 -0.08
C GLY A 128 -6.27 8.43 0.46
N PRO A 129 -7.04 9.41 0.93
CA PRO A 129 -6.50 10.61 1.54
C PRO A 129 -5.73 10.28 2.82
N ALA A 130 -4.73 11.07 3.14
CA ALA A 130 -4.05 11.01 4.42
C ALA A 130 -5.04 11.28 5.58
N ARG A 131 -4.67 10.92 6.80
CA ARG A 131 -5.52 11.16 7.97
C ARG A 131 -5.65 12.65 8.28
N SER A 132 -4.55 13.37 8.25
CA SER A 132 -4.45 14.80 8.53
C SER A 132 -3.70 15.57 7.45
N LEU A 133 -3.80 16.89 7.41
CA LEU A 133 -2.98 17.74 6.53
C LEU A 133 -1.50 17.61 6.84
N LEU A 134 -1.13 17.41 8.11
CA LEU A 134 0.27 17.23 8.50
C LEU A 134 0.84 15.94 7.87
N ASP A 135 0.10 14.84 7.94
CA ASP A 135 0.49 13.59 7.30
C ASP A 135 0.60 13.77 5.78
N GLN A 136 -0.38 14.45 5.15
CA GLN A 136 -0.36 14.76 3.73
C GLN A 136 0.88 15.56 3.33
N HIS A 137 1.29 16.55 4.15
CA HIS A 137 2.50 17.33 3.92
C HIS A 137 3.77 16.48 4.08
N GLN A 138 3.82 15.59 5.06
CA GLN A 138 4.96 14.72 5.29
C GLN A 138 5.16 13.74 4.12
N GLU A 139 4.07 13.19 3.60
CA GLU A 139 4.08 12.28 2.46
C GLU A 139 4.44 13.04 1.17
N ALA A 140 3.76 14.13 0.86
CA ALA A 140 4.04 14.99 -0.28
C ALA A 140 5.49 15.53 -0.25
N GLY A 141 6.01 15.85 0.94
CA GLY A 141 7.36 16.34 1.15
C GLY A 141 8.47 15.33 0.80
N ARG A 142 8.13 14.09 0.45
CA ARG A 142 9.10 13.12 -0.07
C ARG A 142 9.43 13.33 -1.53
N ALA A 143 8.52 13.89 -2.34
CA ALA A 143 8.74 14.12 -3.76
C ALA A 143 9.70 15.28 -4.03
N GLY A 144 10.43 15.23 -5.14
CA GLY A 144 11.17 16.33 -5.74
C GLY A 144 12.16 17.04 -4.82
N ARG A 145 12.86 16.34 -3.95
CA ARG A 145 13.88 16.94 -3.06
C ARG A 145 15.12 17.40 -3.80
N ASP A 146 15.31 16.90 -5.00
CA ASP A 146 16.32 17.34 -5.97
C ASP A 146 15.98 18.68 -6.65
N GLY A 147 14.77 19.21 -6.45
CA GLY A 147 14.27 20.44 -7.07
C GLY A 147 13.54 20.22 -8.38
N PHE A 148 13.53 19.01 -8.94
CA PHE A 148 12.76 18.70 -10.16
C PHE A 148 11.26 18.69 -9.89
N HIS A 149 10.49 18.98 -10.96
CA HIS A 149 9.03 18.94 -10.89
C HIS A 149 8.53 17.53 -10.55
N SER A 150 7.68 17.45 -9.55
CA SER A 150 7.14 16.20 -9.05
C SER A 150 5.63 16.29 -8.83
N GLN A 151 4.96 15.15 -8.87
CA GLN A 151 3.52 15.04 -8.81
C GLN A 151 3.07 14.44 -7.48
N VAL A 152 2.07 15.04 -6.85
CA VAL A 152 1.40 14.51 -5.67
C VAL A 152 -0.06 14.25 -6.05
N LEU A 153 -0.45 12.99 -6.11
CA LEU A 153 -1.75 12.54 -6.59
C LEU A 153 -2.51 11.83 -5.47
N ILE A 154 -3.68 12.34 -5.12
CA ILE A 154 -4.60 11.65 -4.21
C ILE A 154 -5.66 10.94 -5.05
N ILE A 155 -5.75 9.62 -4.95
CA ILE A 155 -6.78 8.78 -5.57
C ILE A 155 -7.68 8.27 -4.46
N TYR A 156 -9.00 8.51 -4.56
CA TYR A 156 -9.90 8.09 -3.49
C TYR A 156 -11.31 7.79 -3.97
N HIS A 157 -12.00 6.96 -3.20
CA HIS A 157 -13.46 6.82 -3.27
C HIS A 157 -14.13 7.38 -2.01
N GLY A 158 -15.43 7.68 -2.10
CA GLY A 158 -16.12 8.46 -1.08
C GLY A 158 -16.03 7.92 0.36
N HIS A 159 -15.96 6.61 0.52
CA HIS A 159 -15.90 5.96 1.85
C HIS A 159 -14.57 6.20 2.58
N GLN A 160 -13.47 6.34 1.84
CA GLN A 160 -12.14 6.54 2.46
C GLN A 160 -12.01 7.88 3.19
N LEU A 161 -12.80 8.89 2.80
CA LEU A 161 -12.83 10.18 3.49
C LEU A 161 -13.38 10.14 4.92
N SER A 162 -14.12 9.09 5.29
CA SER A 162 -14.71 8.99 6.65
C SER A 162 -13.65 8.97 7.75
N HIS A 163 -12.44 8.47 7.45
CA HIS A 163 -11.33 8.33 8.39
C HIS A 163 -10.38 9.54 8.43
N SER A 164 -10.57 10.51 7.54
CA SER A 164 -9.76 11.73 7.48
C SER A 164 -10.33 12.84 8.36
N GLU A 165 -9.47 13.73 8.83
CA GLU A 165 -9.82 14.92 9.57
C GLU A 165 -10.53 15.96 8.67
N GLU A 166 -11.20 16.94 9.27
CA GLU A 166 -12.04 17.90 8.53
C GLU A 166 -11.24 18.80 7.58
N ASP A 167 -10.01 19.12 7.90
CA ASP A 167 -9.12 19.91 7.04
C ASP A 167 -8.75 19.17 5.74
N ILE A 168 -8.45 17.87 5.81
CA ILE A 168 -8.27 17.04 4.62
C ILE A 168 -9.58 16.92 3.82
N LYS A 169 -10.71 16.74 4.50
CA LYS A 169 -12.01 16.69 3.83
C LYS A 169 -12.31 17.98 3.10
N ALA A 170 -11.99 19.12 3.72
CA ALA A 170 -12.16 20.44 3.12
C ALA A 170 -11.24 20.63 1.90
N MET A 171 -9.96 20.21 1.99
CA MET A 171 -9.03 20.23 0.87
C MET A 171 -9.52 19.38 -0.31
N VAL A 172 -9.92 18.14 -0.04
CA VAL A 172 -10.27 17.15 -1.07
C VAL A 172 -11.62 17.43 -1.74
N LYS A 173 -12.59 17.96 -0.98
CA LYS A 173 -13.92 18.33 -1.50
C LYS A 173 -14.01 19.78 -1.99
N GLY A 174 -13.01 20.58 -1.71
CA GLY A 174 -13.01 22.02 -2.03
C GLY A 174 -13.01 22.29 -3.54
N ASN A 175 -13.62 23.43 -3.94
CA ASN A 175 -13.69 23.89 -5.31
C ASN A 175 -12.68 25.02 -5.54
N GLY A 176 -11.43 24.82 -5.20
CA GLY A 176 -10.37 25.82 -5.28
C GLY A 176 -8.99 25.25 -5.57
N CYS A 177 -8.00 26.14 -5.52
CA CYS A 177 -6.60 25.73 -5.68
C CYS A 177 -6.21 24.76 -4.56
N LEU A 178 -5.77 23.54 -4.94
CA LEU A 178 -5.38 22.50 -3.99
C LEU A 178 -4.15 22.90 -3.18
N ARG A 179 -3.22 23.64 -3.78
CA ARG A 179 -2.05 24.20 -3.08
C ARG A 179 -2.48 25.15 -1.97
N VAL A 180 -3.38 26.08 -2.27
CA VAL A 180 -3.90 27.02 -1.26
C VAL A 180 -4.63 26.26 -0.17
N ALA A 181 -5.49 25.31 -0.52
CA ALA A 181 -6.22 24.51 0.46
C ALA A 181 -5.28 23.71 1.38
N ALA A 182 -4.19 23.16 0.82
CA ALA A 182 -3.21 22.40 1.58
C ALA A 182 -2.38 23.26 2.54
N TYR A 183 -1.93 24.44 2.10
CA TYR A 183 -0.92 25.20 2.85
C TYR A 183 -1.47 26.38 3.65
N LYS A 184 -2.68 26.88 3.35
CA LYS A 184 -3.27 28.03 4.03
C LYS A 184 -3.31 27.94 5.57
N PRO A 185 -3.53 26.78 6.19
CA PRO A 185 -3.48 26.67 7.65
C PRO A 185 -2.08 26.91 8.26
N ILE A 186 -1.02 26.81 7.46
CA ILE A 186 0.37 26.95 7.89
C ILE A 186 0.98 28.25 7.35
N ASP A 187 0.53 28.70 6.19
CA ASP A 187 1.01 29.91 5.50
C ASP A 187 -0.19 30.69 4.96
N GLU A 188 -0.61 31.71 5.70
CA GLU A 188 -1.77 32.56 5.34
C GLU A 188 -1.57 33.34 4.03
N CYS A 189 -0.31 33.57 3.63
CA CYS A 189 0.06 34.33 2.43
C CYS A 189 0.12 33.45 1.16
N ILE A 190 -0.15 32.15 1.26
CA ILE A 190 -0.05 31.24 0.13
C ILE A 190 -0.99 31.64 -1.02
N GLN A 191 -0.47 31.65 -2.22
CA GLN A 191 -1.21 31.93 -3.44
C GLN A 191 -1.10 30.77 -4.43
N PRO A 192 -2.05 30.66 -5.40
CA PRO A 192 -1.87 29.75 -6.53
C PRO A 192 -0.56 30.09 -7.26
N GLN A 193 0.10 29.03 -7.73
CA GLN A 193 1.35 29.19 -8.49
C GLN A 193 1.03 29.40 -9.98
N GLU A 194 1.80 30.26 -10.65
CA GLU A 194 1.78 30.41 -12.09
C GLU A 194 3.01 29.75 -12.73
N PRO A 195 2.87 29.12 -13.91
CA PRO A 195 1.63 28.91 -14.66
C PRO A 195 0.73 27.85 -13.96
N GLY A 196 -0.60 28.03 -14.08
CA GLY A 196 -1.60 27.21 -13.35
C GLY A 196 -1.47 25.70 -13.57
N HIS A 197 -1.00 25.25 -14.74
CA HIS A 197 -0.78 23.83 -15.02
C HIS A 197 0.31 23.20 -14.14
N SER A 198 1.26 24.00 -13.65
CA SER A 198 2.32 23.54 -12.72
C SER A 198 1.87 23.59 -11.25
N CYS A 199 0.75 24.26 -10.96
CA CYS A 199 0.24 24.41 -9.60
C CYS A 199 -0.52 23.18 -9.10
N CYS A 200 -1.68 22.91 -9.71
CA CYS A 200 -2.53 21.76 -9.35
C CYS A 200 -3.57 21.48 -10.45
N SER A 201 -4.26 20.35 -10.35
CA SER A 201 -5.29 19.96 -11.34
C SER A 201 -6.41 20.99 -11.49
N PHE A 202 -6.82 21.64 -10.39
CA PHE A 202 -7.82 22.72 -10.45
C PHE A 202 -7.31 23.96 -11.22
N CYS A 203 -6.10 24.43 -10.94
CA CYS A 203 -5.53 25.57 -11.64
C CYS A 203 -5.19 25.22 -13.11
N SER A 204 -4.76 23.97 -13.37
CA SER A 204 -4.49 23.47 -14.72
C SER A 204 -5.72 23.54 -15.62
N SER A 205 -6.91 23.17 -15.11
CA SER A 205 -8.17 23.23 -15.89
C SER A 205 -8.58 24.65 -16.33
N ARG A 206 -7.97 25.67 -15.74
CA ARG A 206 -8.22 27.11 -16.03
C ARG A 206 -7.02 27.82 -16.65
N CYS A 207 -5.94 27.10 -16.86
CA CYS A 207 -4.71 27.68 -17.38
C CYS A 207 -4.81 27.88 -18.89
N SER A 208 -4.46 29.08 -19.37
CA SER A 208 -4.49 29.47 -20.78
C SER A 208 -3.12 29.88 -21.33
N CYS A 209 -2.02 29.37 -20.75
CA CYS A 209 -0.65 29.77 -21.12
C CYS A 209 -0.16 29.23 -22.49
N GLY A 210 -0.93 28.36 -23.18
CA GLY A 210 -0.57 27.74 -24.44
C GLY A 210 0.43 26.56 -24.36
N GLN A 211 0.95 26.25 -23.18
CA GLN A 211 1.94 25.16 -22.99
C GLN A 211 1.39 23.98 -22.16
N CYS A 212 0.11 24.02 -21.77
CA CYS A 212 -0.48 23.05 -20.85
C CYS A 212 -0.40 21.60 -21.38
N GLU A 213 -0.56 21.39 -22.70
CA GLU A 213 -0.54 20.05 -23.31
C GLU A 213 0.86 19.39 -23.21
N LEU A 214 1.93 20.20 -23.33
CA LEU A 214 3.31 19.69 -23.30
C LEU A 214 3.76 19.26 -21.90
N THR A 215 3.06 19.72 -20.86
CA THR A 215 3.45 19.54 -19.45
C THR A 215 2.47 18.67 -18.67
N LYS A 216 1.53 18.01 -19.35
CA LYS A 216 0.57 17.12 -18.72
C LYS A 216 1.27 15.93 -18.04
N PRO A 217 0.92 15.62 -16.78
CA PRO A 217 1.42 14.42 -16.10
C PRO A 217 0.99 13.12 -16.81
N LEU A 218 1.78 12.06 -16.66
CA LEU A 218 1.52 10.77 -17.31
C LEU A 218 0.10 10.25 -17.02
N PHE A 219 -0.38 10.35 -15.79
CA PHE A 219 -1.73 9.90 -15.43
C PHE A 219 -2.86 10.70 -16.08
N GLU A 220 -2.61 11.95 -16.51
CA GLU A 220 -3.57 12.76 -17.28
C GLU A 220 -3.47 12.48 -18.78
N GLN A 221 -2.27 12.20 -19.30
CA GLN A 221 -2.04 11.85 -20.70
C GLN A 221 -2.66 10.49 -21.02
N PHE A 222 -2.49 9.50 -20.14
CA PHE A 222 -3.03 8.15 -20.29
C PHE A 222 -4.55 8.14 -20.47
N LYS A 223 -5.27 8.94 -19.70
CA LYS A 223 -6.73 9.08 -19.81
C LYS A 223 -7.22 9.63 -21.16
N GLN A 224 -6.41 10.40 -21.85
CA GLN A 224 -6.78 11.01 -23.14
C GLN A 224 -6.51 10.11 -24.34
N GLY A 225 -5.52 9.21 -24.25
CA GLY A 225 -5.16 8.28 -25.33
C GLY A 225 -6.14 7.12 -25.49
N GLU A 226 -6.83 6.75 -24.45
CA GLU A 226 -7.82 5.67 -24.45
C GLU A 226 -9.24 6.22 -24.36
N GLY A 227 -9.69 6.86 -25.42
CA GLY A 227 -11.11 7.21 -25.66
C GLY A 227 -12.01 5.98 -25.90
N GLY A 228 -11.67 4.86 -25.31
CA GLY A 228 -12.46 3.65 -25.21
C GLY A 228 -12.64 3.34 -23.73
N ALA A 229 -13.88 3.27 -23.28
CA ALA A 229 -14.24 2.75 -21.99
C ALA A 229 -13.25 1.65 -21.61
N THR A 230 -12.40 1.89 -20.62
CA THR A 230 -11.73 0.81 -19.92
C THR A 230 -12.88 0.03 -19.28
N ARG A 231 -13.48 -0.86 -20.06
CA ARG A 231 -14.23 -1.96 -19.50
C ARG A 231 -13.20 -2.59 -18.57
N ASN A 232 -13.48 -2.57 -17.29
CA ASN A 232 -12.98 -3.61 -16.43
C ASN A 232 -13.28 -4.90 -17.22
N PHE A 233 -12.26 -5.44 -17.90
CA PHE A 233 -12.35 -6.81 -18.35
C PHE A 233 -12.46 -7.56 -17.03
N LEU A 234 -13.68 -7.88 -16.65
CA LEU A 234 -13.94 -8.85 -15.63
C LEU A 234 -13.26 -10.10 -16.15
N LEU A 235 -12.04 -10.31 -15.66
CA LEU A 235 -11.34 -11.56 -15.92
C LEU A 235 -12.30 -12.65 -15.45
N THR A 236 -12.60 -13.59 -16.33
CA THR A 236 -13.42 -14.73 -16.00
C THR A 236 -12.74 -15.98 -16.52
N ARG A 237 -12.70 -17.00 -15.68
CA ARG A 237 -12.23 -18.32 -16.06
C ARG A 237 -13.40 -19.27 -16.28
N SER A 238 -13.18 -20.28 -17.12
CA SER A 238 -14.12 -21.40 -17.24
C SER A 238 -13.94 -22.34 -16.06
N VAL A 239 -15.01 -22.69 -15.38
CA VAL A 239 -14.99 -23.53 -14.17
C VAL A 239 -15.95 -24.68 -14.38
N SER A 240 -15.45 -25.90 -14.32
CA SER A 240 -16.24 -27.13 -14.38
C SER A 240 -16.88 -27.43 -13.01
N ASN A 241 -17.85 -28.36 -13.00
CA ASN A 241 -18.39 -28.85 -11.73
C ASN A 241 -17.36 -29.63 -10.90
N GLN A 242 -16.41 -30.29 -11.58
CA GLN A 242 -15.33 -30.99 -10.88
C GLN A 242 -14.39 -29.99 -10.19
N ASP A 243 -13.99 -28.91 -10.87
CA ASP A 243 -13.17 -27.85 -10.26
C ASP A 243 -13.81 -27.26 -9.00
N LYS A 244 -15.14 -27.12 -9.01
CA LYS A 244 -15.87 -26.64 -7.82
C LYS A 244 -15.82 -27.62 -6.66
N LEU A 245 -15.89 -28.93 -6.95
CA LEU A 245 -15.77 -29.96 -5.92
C LEU A 245 -14.34 -29.99 -5.35
N ASP A 246 -13.33 -30.00 -6.22
CA ASP A 246 -11.93 -30.02 -5.81
C ASP A 246 -11.57 -28.78 -4.99
N LEU A 247 -12.08 -27.59 -5.40
CA LEU A 247 -11.91 -26.35 -4.64
C LEU A 247 -12.61 -26.41 -3.28
N THR A 248 -13.83 -27.00 -3.23
CA THR A 248 -14.56 -27.15 -1.97
C THR A 248 -13.81 -28.04 -0.99
N ASP A 249 -13.28 -29.17 -1.45
CA ASP A 249 -12.54 -30.11 -0.62
C ASP A 249 -11.25 -29.46 -0.08
N SER A 250 -10.49 -28.76 -0.93
CA SER A 250 -9.29 -28.02 -0.52
C SER A 250 -9.59 -26.91 0.52
N LEU A 251 -10.67 -26.15 0.32
CA LEU A 251 -11.08 -25.12 1.27
C LEU A 251 -11.55 -25.71 2.61
N MET A 252 -12.20 -26.87 2.60
CA MET A 252 -12.58 -27.59 3.82
C MET A 252 -11.37 -28.11 4.58
N GLU A 253 -10.33 -28.61 3.89
CA GLU A 253 -9.06 -29.00 4.51
C GLU A 253 -8.38 -27.81 5.22
N VAL A 254 -8.36 -26.64 4.59
CA VAL A 254 -7.83 -25.41 5.20
C VAL A 254 -8.64 -25.05 6.45
N LYS A 255 -9.97 -25.08 6.36
CA LYS A 255 -10.85 -24.83 7.50
C LYS A 255 -10.56 -25.79 8.66
N ASP A 256 -10.43 -27.08 8.37
CA ASP A 256 -10.13 -28.10 9.37
C ASP A 256 -8.73 -27.92 10.00
N SER A 257 -7.75 -27.47 9.20
CA SER A 257 -6.42 -27.16 9.70
C SER A 257 -6.42 -25.97 10.66
N LEU A 258 -7.20 -24.93 10.36
CA LEU A 258 -7.39 -23.77 11.22
C LEU A 258 -8.06 -24.17 12.55
N ASN A 259 -9.02 -25.09 12.51
CA ASN A 259 -9.68 -25.62 13.70
C ASN A 259 -8.75 -26.46 14.60
N LYS A 260 -7.75 -27.15 14.04
CA LYS A 260 -6.80 -28.00 14.79
C LYS A 260 -5.65 -27.22 15.43
N SER A 261 -5.30 -26.06 14.92
CA SER A 261 -4.15 -25.27 15.37
C SER A 261 -4.41 -24.50 16.66
N ASN A 262 -5.64 -24.39 17.09
CA ASN A 262 -6.04 -23.54 18.19
C ASN A 262 -6.55 -24.36 19.39
N SER A 263 -6.27 -23.92 20.61
CA SER A 263 -6.59 -24.59 21.85
C SER A 263 -8.05 -24.37 22.30
N VAL A 264 -8.49 -25.12 23.24
CA VAL A 264 -9.75 -25.30 24.01
C VAL A 264 -10.87 -24.21 23.93
N PHE A 265 -10.64 -23.07 23.31
CA PHE A 265 -11.61 -21.97 23.15
C PHE A 265 -12.01 -21.68 21.69
N ASP A 266 -11.70 -22.61 20.76
CA ASP A 266 -11.89 -22.35 19.34
C ASP A 266 -13.25 -22.77 18.83
N ASP A 267 -14.12 -21.81 18.84
CA ASP A 267 -15.32 -21.81 18.02
C ASP A 267 -14.98 -21.14 16.65
N ILE A 268 -15.70 -21.52 15.59
CA ILE A 268 -15.65 -20.93 14.23
C ILE A 268 -15.65 -19.39 14.24
N SER A 269 -16.21 -18.80 15.31
CA SER A 269 -16.18 -17.36 15.59
C SER A 269 -14.78 -16.78 15.81
N CYS A 270 -13.75 -17.60 16.12
CA CYS A 270 -12.42 -17.09 16.45
C CYS A 270 -11.52 -16.87 15.23
N HIS A 271 -11.61 -17.69 14.18
CA HIS A 271 -10.79 -17.51 12.96
C HIS A 271 -11.56 -16.94 11.77
N GLY A 272 -12.90 -16.87 11.83
CA GLY A 272 -13.72 -16.25 10.79
C GLY A 272 -13.79 -16.98 9.44
N PHE A 273 -13.23 -18.20 9.33
CA PHE A 273 -13.29 -19.01 8.10
C PHE A 273 -14.49 -19.96 8.16
N SER A 274 -15.67 -19.42 7.86
CA SER A 274 -16.96 -20.12 7.98
C SER A 274 -17.32 -20.91 6.72
N ASP A 275 -18.33 -21.80 6.82
CA ASP A 275 -18.92 -22.46 5.65
C ASP A 275 -19.46 -21.48 4.62
N GLN A 276 -19.93 -20.32 5.05
CA GLN A 276 -20.37 -19.27 4.16
C GLN A 276 -19.21 -18.75 3.30
N VAL A 277 -18.01 -18.56 3.87
CA VAL A 277 -16.81 -18.16 3.11
C VAL A 277 -16.48 -19.21 2.06
N VAL A 278 -16.51 -20.49 2.40
CA VAL A 278 -16.29 -21.59 1.44
C VAL A 278 -17.30 -21.51 0.30
N GLN A 279 -18.59 -21.37 0.61
CA GLN A 279 -19.64 -21.25 -0.40
C GLN A 279 -19.47 -20.06 -1.31
N ASP A 280 -19.14 -18.88 -0.74
CA ASP A 280 -18.96 -17.65 -1.50
C ASP A 280 -17.71 -17.73 -2.40
N VAL A 281 -16.61 -18.32 -1.94
CA VAL A 281 -15.43 -18.58 -2.76
C VAL A 281 -15.77 -19.49 -3.94
N VAL A 282 -16.42 -20.62 -3.71
CA VAL A 282 -16.80 -21.57 -4.76
C VAL A 282 -17.77 -20.95 -5.75
N ALA A 283 -18.75 -20.17 -5.28
CA ALA A 283 -19.72 -19.50 -6.15
C ALA A 283 -19.05 -18.43 -7.04
N ASN A 284 -18.04 -17.75 -6.54
CA ASN A 284 -17.35 -16.65 -7.22
C ASN A 284 -16.02 -17.06 -7.87
N CYS A 285 -15.54 -18.31 -7.75
CA CYS A 285 -14.21 -18.71 -8.21
C CYS A 285 -13.91 -18.38 -9.68
N HIS A 286 -14.96 -18.28 -10.52
CA HIS A 286 -14.82 -17.90 -11.93
C HIS A 286 -14.31 -16.46 -12.15
N ARG A 287 -14.28 -15.59 -11.13
CA ARG A 287 -13.86 -14.19 -11.19
C ARG A 287 -12.92 -13.75 -10.07
N LEU A 288 -12.40 -14.68 -9.27
CA LEU A 288 -11.43 -14.40 -8.23
C LEU A 288 -10.01 -14.51 -8.80
N PHE A 289 -9.35 -13.40 -9.06
CA PHE A 289 -7.99 -13.33 -9.60
C PHE A 289 -7.04 -12.53 -8.70
N THR A 290 -7.58 -11.73 -7.78
CA THR A 290 -6.81 -10.88 -6.89
C THR A 290 -7.27 -11.01 -5.44
N VAL A 291 -6.40 -10.63 -4.52
CA VAL A 291 -6.75 -10.50 -3.10
C VAL A 291 -7.95 -9.58 -2.91
N ASN A 292 -8.02 -8.49 -3.69
CA ASN A 292 -9.15 -7.56 -3.61
C ASN A 292 -10.47 -8.21 -4.04
N ASP A 293 -10.47 -9.06 -5.08
CA ASP A 293 -11.68 -9.77 -5.51
C ASP A 293 -12.22 -10.64 -4.37
N ILE A 294 -11.34 -11.32 -3.64
CA ILE A 294 -11.72 -12.16 -2.51
C ILE A 294 -12.30 -11.30 -1.37
N LEU A 295 -11.61 -10.21 -1.00
CA LEU A 295 -12.07 -9.33 0.08
C LEU A 295 -13.41 -8.63 -0.24
N GLU A 296 -13.71 -8.41 -1.53
CA GLU A 296 -14.98 -7.78 -1.96
C GLU A 296 -16.13 -8.77 -2.11
N LEU A 297 -15.85 -9.98 -2.57
CA LEU A 297 -16.87 -10.95 -2.98
C LEU A 297 -17.11 -12.05 -1.96
N CYS A 298 -16.14 -12.27 -1.05
CA CYS A 298 -16.20 -13.29 -0.02
C CYS A 298 -15.99 -12.62 1.34
N PRO A 299 -16.83 -12.87 2.34
CA PRO A 299 -16.74 -12.20 3.64
C PRO A 299 -15.60 -12.76 4.50
N THR A 300 -14.36 -12.59 4.02
CA THR A 300 -13.15 -12.96 4.75
C THR A 300 -12.73 -11.82 5.66
N PHE A 301 -12.52 -12.12 6.95
CA PHE A 301 -12.10 -11.12 7.96
C PHE A 301 -10.58 -10.95 8.03
N SER A 302 -9.81 -11.86 7.41
CA SER A 302 -8.35 -11.90 7.51
C SER A 302 -7.71 -11.88 6.13
N LEU A 303 -6.71 -10.99 5.97
CA LEU A 303 -5.87 -10.96 4.78
C LEU A 303 -5.15 -12.31 4.55
N VAL A 304 -4.70 -12.96 5.63
CA VAL A 304 -4.03 -14.27 5.56
C VAL A 304 -4.96 -15.32 4.95
N HIS A 305 -6.24 -15.30 5.31
CA HIS A 305 -7.24 -16.18 4.70
C HIS A 305 -7.48 -15.87 3.23
N ALA A 306 -7.53 -14.60 2.86
CA ALA A 306 -7.69 -14.20 1.46
C ALA A 306 -6.48 -14.65 0.61
N LEU A 307 -5.26 -14.51 1.13
CA LEU A 307 -4.03 -15.01 0.48
C LEU A 307 -4.06 -16.53 0.31
N LYS A 308 -4.47 -17.26 1.35
CA LYS A 308 -4.56 -18.72 1.29
C LYS A 308 -5.61 -19.20 0.30
N VAL A 309 -6.76 -18.54 0.24
CA VAL A 309 -7.80 -18.82 -0.78
C VAL A 309 -7.26 -18.57 -2.18
N LEU A 310 -6.53 -17.46 -2.40
CA LEU A 310 -5.96 -17.14 -3.70
C LEU A 310 -4.87 -18.15 -4.11
N GLU A 311 -4.08 -18.64 -3.16
CA GLU A 311 -3.09 -19.70 -3.37
C GLU A 311 -3.77 -21.00 -3.85
N LEU A 312 -4.85 -21.45 -3.21
CA LEU A 312 -5.61 -22.64 -3.63
C LEU A 312 -6.25 -22.47 -5.02
N ILE A 313 -6.76 -21.27 -5.32
CA ILE A 313 -7.29 -20.96 -6.65
C ILE A 313 -6.18 -21.03 -7.71
N LEU A 314 -4.99 -20.53 -7.41
CA LEU A 314 -3.86 -20.63 -8.32
C LEU A 314 -3.43 -22.09 -8.53
N GLU A 315 -3.31 -22.88 -7.45
CA GLU A 315 -2.93 -24.30 -7.54
C GLU A 315 -3.89 -25.08 -8.44
N LEU A 316 -5.17 -24.76 -8.40
CA LEU A 316 -6.20 -25.44 -9.19
C LEU A 316 -6.25 -24.98 -10.65
N PHE A 317 -6.16 -23.65 -10.90
CA PHE A 317 -6.40 -23.07 -12.23
C PHE A 317 -5.15 -22.64 -12.98
N LEU A 318 -4.03 -22.40 -12.29
CA LEU A 318 -2.72 -21.99 -12.86
C LEU A 318 -2.80 -20.73 -13.74
N ASP A 319 -3.74 -19.81 -13.48
CA ASP A 319 -4.06 -18.69 -14.34
C ASP A 319 -3.80 -17.29 -13.72
N ILE A 320 -3.21 -17.23 -12.51
CA ILE A 320 -2.83 -15.99 -11.85
C ILE A 320 -1.34 -15.73 -12.10
N PRO A 321 -0.98 -14.72 -12.90
CA PRO A 321 0.42 -14.44 -13.21
C PRO A 321 1.16 -13.80 -12.02
N ASN A 322 2.45 -14.08 -11.90
CA ASN A 322 3.39 -13.51 -10.89
C ASN A 322 2.95 -13.72 -9.43
N PHE A 323 2.19 -14.77 -9.16
CA PHE A 323 1.71 -15.01 -7.80
C PHE A 323 2.83 -15.45 -6.85
N ASP A 324 3.76 -16.26 -7.32
CA ASP A 324 4.92 -16.70 -6.53
C ASP A 324 5.79 -15.49 -6.13
N GLU A 325 6.07 -14.60 -7.07
CA GLU A 325 6.82 -13.37 -6.81
C GLU A 325 6.06 -12.44 -5.84
N PHE A 326 4.74 -12.38 -5.99
CA PHE A 326 3.89 -11.65 -5.04
C PHE A 326 3.96 -12.25 -3.64
N LEU A 327 3.85 -13.58 -3.52
CA LEU A 327 4.00 -14.28 -2.25
C LEU A 327 5.41 -14.10 -1.67
N ASP A 328 6.45 -14.15 -2.49
CA ASP A 328 7.82 -13.91 -2.04
C ASP A 328 7.99 -12.52 -1.47
N ILE A 329 7.43 -11.51 -2.11
CA ILE A 329 7.41 -10.14 -1.59
C ILE A 329 6.69 -10.09 -0.24
N MET A 330 5.56 -10.79 -0.09
CA MET A 330 4.79 -10.84 1.14
C MET A 330 5.45 -11.70 2.23
N ARG A 331 5.96 -12.89 1.90
CA ARG A 331 6.60 -13.85 2.83
C ARG A 331 7.99 -13.43 3.29
N PHE A 332 8.73 -12.66 2.50
CA PHE A 332 10.02 -12.14 2.93
C PHE A 332 9.89 -11.29 4.21
N GLU A 333 8.69 -10.86 4.51
CA GLU A 333 8.36 -10.17 5.75
C GLU A 333 8.02 -11.13 6.89
N GLU A 334 7.50 -12.34 6.62
CA GLU A 334 7.10 -13.31 7.65
C GLU A 334 8.21 -14.30 8.08
N CYS A 335 9.05 -14.76 7.16
CA CYS A 335 10.09 -15.77 7.47
C CYS A 335 11.19 -15.26 8.39
N SER A 336 11.36 -13.95 8.49
CA SER A 336 12.28 -13.36 9.47
C SER A 336 11.70 -13.32 10.88
N ALA A 337 10.36 -13.40 11.01
CA ALA A 337 9.66 -13.38 12.28
C ALA A 337 9.89 -14.65 13.12
N SER A 338 9.95 -15.81 12.48
CA SER A 338 10.07 -17.09 13.18
C SER A 338 11.48 -17.36 13.72
N ASN A 339 12.52 -16.81 13.09
CA ASN A 339 13.90 -17.01 13.54
C ASN A 339 14.30 -16.10 14.70
N ASP A 340 13.79 -14.86 14.78
CA ASP A 340 14.08 -13.94 15.87
C ASP A 340 13.27 -14.23 17.14
N LEU A 341 12.03 -14.73 17.02
CA LEU A 341 11.24 -15.17 18.19
C LEU A 341 11.89 -16.36 18.89
N SER A 342 12.52 -17.27 18.14
CA SER A 342 13.23 -18.41 18.73
C SER A 342 14.51 -17.99 19.48
N HIS A 343 15.16 -16.89 19.08
CA HIS A 343 16.30 -16.30 19.79
C HIS A 343 15.86 -15.55 21.06
N LEU A 344 14.80 -14.74 20.97
CA LEU A 344 14.23 -14.00 22.10
C LEU A 344 13.62 -14.93 23.16
N LEU A 345 13.03 -16.06 22.76
CA LEU A 345 12.52 -17.08 23.71
C LEU A 345 13.64 -17.87 24.37
N ARG A 346 14.82 -18.02 23.75
CA ARG A 346 16.01 -18.62 24.40
C ARG A 346 16.60 -17.72 25.45
N ASP A 347 16.63 -16.40 25.23
CA ASP A 347 17.15 -15.43 26.19
C ASP A 347 16.25 -15.24 27.42
N VAL A 348 14.92 -15.46 27.28
CA VAL A 348 13.98 -15.41 28.40
C VAL A 348 14.04 -16.66 29.28
N THR A 349 14.42 -17.81 28.75
CA THR A 349 14.58 -19.05 29.53
C THR A 349 15.87 -19.12 30.33
N LEU A 350 16.84 -18.20 30.11
CA LEU A 350 18.10 -18.14 30.86
C LEU A 350 18.06 -17.18 32.07
N LEU A 351 16.93 -16.50 32.31
CA LEU A 351 16.75 -15.57 33.45
C LEU A 351 15.86 -16.14 34.57
N GLY A 352 15.67 -17.44 34.62
CA GLY A 352 14.79 -18.13 35.59
C GLY A 352 15.52 -19.06 36.53
N ASP A 353 16.60 -18.63 37.20
CA ASP A 353 17.08 -19.29 38.43
C ASP A 353 17.32 -18.25 39.53
N SER A 354 16.41 -18.25 40.49
CA SER A 354 16.52 -17.48 41.71
C SER A 354 17.44 -18.22 42.68
N PRO A 355 18.36 -17.58 43.37
CA PRO A 355 18.93 -18.16 44.57
C PRO A 355 18.07 -17.79 45.80
N GLU A 356 18.03 -18.77 46.66
CA GLU A 356 17.36 -18.87 47.94
C GLU A 356 17.66 -17.75 48.93
N SER A 357 16.67 -17.54 49.79
CA SER A 357 16.72 -16.75 51.03
C SER A 357 17.80 -17.15 52.00
N THR A 358 18.47 -16.17 52.56
CA THR A 358 19.04 -16.25 53.94
C THR A 358 18.73 -14.96 54.67
N ASP A 359 18.07 -15.17 55.82
CA ASP A 359 17.77 -14.22 56.88
C ASP A 359 19.04 -13.54 57.45
N GLY A 360 18.87 -12.31 57.92
CA GLY A 360 19.91 -11.63 58.71
C GLY A 360 19.47 -10.21 59.05
N GLU A 361 18.96 -10.04 60.23
CA GLU A 361 18.67 -8.77 60.93
C GLU A 361 19.87 -7.83 60.94
N ASP A 362 19.67 -6.50 60.86
CA ASP A 362 19.91 -5.55 61.93
C ASP A 362 19.80 -4.11 61.49
N GLU A 363 19.32 -3.32 62.39
CA GLU A 363 19.04 -1.89 62.44
C GLU A 363 20.26 -1.00 62.03
N GLU A 364 19.99 0.16 61.44
CA GLU A 364 20.27 1.45 62.12
C GLU A 364 19.81 2.65 61.24
N VAL A 365 19.13 3.52 61.92
CA VAL A 365 18.71 4.88 61.59
C VAL A 365 19.93 5.79 61.54
N VAL A 366 20.05 6.72 60.56
CA VAL A 366 20.49 8.12 60.81
C VAL A 366 20.06 9.03 59.64
N GLU A 367 19.44 10.11 60.05
CA GLU A 367 19.01 11.32 59.34
C GLU A 367 20.12 12.15 58.70
N VAL A 368 19.64 13.12 57.86
CA VAL A 368 20.21 14.47 57.61
C VAL A 368 21.18 14.61 56.42
N LEU A 369 20.78 15.15 55.38
CA LEU A 369 20.73 16.55 54.85
C LEU A 369 20.23 16.52 53.38
#